data_0c78d0323301afeaa76c288cad593bd4
#
_entry.id   0c78d0323301afeaa76c288cad593bd4
#
_cell.length_a   1.000
_cell.length_b   1.000
_cell.length_c   1.000
_cell.angle_alpha   90.00
_cell.angle_beta   90.00
_cell.angle_gamma   90.00
#
_symmetry.space_group_name_H-M   'P 1'
#
loop_
_entity.id
_entity.type
_entity.pdbx_description
1 polymer ?
#
loop_
_entity_poly.entity_id
_entity_poly.type
_entity_poly.pdbx_seq_one_letter_code
_entity_poly.pdbx_strand_id
1 'polypeptide(L)'
;MATAEELGKKMVDLITNDRAKQNGDKVLTHSNIGSLWTAYLSNHFGKEIFIRPDMVADMMELFKIARRQNGTFNNDDYVDAAGYAVISAEIRDLSLIHI
;
A
#
# COMPACT_ATOMS: atom_id res chain seq x y z
N MET A 1 -12.62 8.60 -21.58
CA MET A 1 -13.17 7.99 -20.35
C MET A 1 -12.43 6.69 -20.07
N ALA A 2 -11.89 6.54 -18.89
CA ALA A 2 -11.14 5.33 -18.54
C ALA A 2 -12.08 4.18 -18.18
N THR A 3 -11.81 2.99 -18.73
CA THR A 3 -12.57 1.78 -18.43
C THR A 3 -11.95 1.04 -17.26
N ALA A 4 -12.70 0.10 -16.68
CA ALA A 4 -12.17 -0.77 -15.62
C ALA A 4 -10.95 -1.56 -16.10
N GLU A 5 -10.97 -2.04 -17.34
CA GLU A 5 -9.85 -2.76 -17.93
C GLU A 5 -8.60 -1.89 -18.01
N GLU A 6 -8.75 -0.66 -18.51
CA GLU A 6 -7.62 0.27 -18.61
C GLU A 6 -7.05 0.63 -17.24
N LEU A 7 -7.92 0.93 -16.28
CA LEU A 7 -7.50 1.28 -14.92
C LEU A 7 -6.86 0.09 -14.22
N GLY A 8 -7.42 -1.10 -14.39
CA GLY A 8 -6.85 -2.33 -13.82
C GLY A 8 -5.48 -2.63 -14.39
N LYS A 9 -5.31 -2.48 -15.71
CA LYS A 9 -4.01 -2.67 -16.35
C LYS A 9 -3.00 -1.65 -15.84
N LYS A 10 -3.41 -0.40 -15.71
CA LYS A 10 -2.53 0.65 -15.18
C LYS A 10 -2.08 0.31 -13.76
N MET A 11 -2.97 -0.20 -12.93
CA MET A 11 -2.64 -0.62 -11.56
C MET A 11 -1.64 -1.77 -11.58
N VAL A 12 -1.87 -2.81 -12.39
CA VAL A 12 -0.96 -3.95 -12.50
C VAL A 12 0.43 -3.47 -12.94
N ASP A 13 0.49 -2.63 -13.97
CA ASP A 13 1.77 -2.11 -14.47
C ASP A 13 2.51 -1.32 -13.38
N LEU A 14 1.79 -0.53 -12.61
CA LEU A 14 2.38 0.29 -11.55
C LEU A 14 3.07 -0.55 -10.48
N ILE A 15 2.49 -1.67 -10.10
CA ILE A 15 3.02 -2.50 -9.01
C ILE A 15 3.94 -3.63 -9.50
N THR A 16 4.01 -3.90 -10.81
CA THR A 16 4.79 -5.03 -11.34
C THR A 16 5.92 -4.63 -12.29
N ASN A 17 5.87 -3.43 -12.88
CA ASN A 17 6.82 -3.03 -13.92
C ASN A 17 7.92 -2.10 -13.42
N ASP A 18 8.46 -1.26 -14.30
CA ASP A 18 9.68 -0.47 -14.06
C ASP A 18 9.68 0.33 -12.76
N ARG A 19 8.53 0.88 -12.40
CA ARG A 19 8.42 1.69 -11.19
C ARG A 19 8.62 0.84 -9.93
N ALA A 20 8.08 -0.38 -9.94
CA ALA A 20 8.28 -1.33 -8.84
C ALA A 20 9.75 -1.72 -8.72
N LYS A 21 10.43 -1.90 -9.85
CA LYS A 21 11.86 -2.23 -9.87
C LYS A 21 12.70 -1.09 -9.32
N GLN A 22 12.36 0.15 -9.67
CA GLN A 22 13.09 1.33 -9.18
C GLN A 22 12.95 1.52 -7.68
N ASN A 23 11.79 1.16 -7.13
CA ASN A 23 11.50 1.34 -5.71
C ASN A 23 11.89 0.13 -4.86
N GLY A 24 12.44 -0.93 -5.49
CA GLY A 24 12.87 -2.13 -4.79
C GLY A 24 11.72 -3.07 -4.45
N ASP A 25 11.99 -4.00 -3.56
CA ASP A 25 11.03 -5.01 -3.13
C ASP A 25 9.93 -4.36 -2.28
N LYS A 26 8.69 -4.48 -2.74
CA LYS A 26 7.56 -3.86 -2.05
C LYS A 26 7.28 -4.49 -0.69
N VAL A 27 7.54 -5.79 -0.52
CA VAL A 27 7.38 -6.46 0.78
C VAL A 27 8.39 -5.91 1.78
N LEU A 28 9.65 -5.81 1.37
CA LEU A 28 10.72 -5.26 2.20
C LEU A 28 10.45 -3.80 2.56
N THR A 29 10.02 -3.00 1.59
CA THR A 29 9.71 -1.59 1.80
C THR A 29 8.59 -1.43 2.83
N HIS A 30 7.51 -2.22 2.70
CA HIS A 30 6.40 -2.16 3.65
C HIS A 30 6.80 -2.66 5.03
N SER A 31 7.69 -3.66 5.11
CA SER A 31 8.25 -4.11 6.38
C SER A 31 9.04 -3.01 7.08
N ASN A 32 9.86 -2.29 6.32
CA ASN A 32 10.64 -1.19 6.85
C ASN A 32 9.75 -0.06 7.36
N ILE A 33 8.74 0.31 6.57
CA ILE A 33 7.77 1.34 6.98
C ILE A 33 7.04 0.91 8.25
N GLY A 34 6.58 -0.34 8.29
CA GLY A 34 5.89 -0.88 9.45
C GLY A 34 6.73 -0.83 10.71
N SER A 35 8.02 -1.16 10.60
CA SER A 35 8.95 -1.09 11.74
C SER A 35 9.10 0.33 12.25
N LEU A 36 9.25 1.30 11.35
CA LEU A 36 9.40 2.70 11.73
C LEU A 36 8.12 3.26 12.35
N TRP A 37 6.97 2.94 11.76
CA TRP A 37 5.68 3.38 12.31
C TRP A 37 5.40 2.73 13.66
N THR A 38 5.74 1.46 13.82
CA THR A 38 5.62 0.74 15.09
C THR A 38 6.41 1.46 16.18
N ALA A 39 7.66 1.78 15.92
CA ALA A 39 8.52 2.47 16.88
C ALA A 39 7.96 3.84 17.25
N TYR A 40 7.56 4.62 16.24
CA TYR A 40 7.02 5.96 16.45
C TYR A 40 5.76 5.93 17.32
N LEU A 41 4.79 5.09 16.95
CA LEU A 41 3.51 5.05 17.66
C LEU A 41 3.66 4.46 19.06
N SER A 42 4.51 3.44 19.22
CA SER A 42 4.76 2.85 20.52
C SER A 42 5.38 3.87 21.49
N ASN A 43 6.33 4.65 21.00
CA ASN A 43 6.95 5.71 21.80
C ASN A 43 5.95 6.81 22.11
N HIS A 44 5.16 7.21 21.13
CA HIS A 44 4.22 8.32 21.30
C HIS A 44 3.13 7.98 22.33
N PHE A 45 2.59 6.78 22.26
CA PHE A 45 1.50 6.35 23.14
C PHE A 45 1.97 5.69 24.43
N GLY A 46 3.27 5.41 24.57
CA GLY A 46 3.83 4.79 25.78
C GLY A 46 3.35 3.34 25.99
N LYS A 47 3.06 2.65 24.92
CA LYS A 47 2.62 1.25 24.97
C LYS A 47 3.03 0.53 23.71
N GLU A 48 3.07 -0.81 23.78
CA GLU A 48 3.43 -1.62 22.63
C GLU A 48 2.35 -1.59 21.57
N ILE A 49 2.70 -1.13 20.38
CA ILE A 49 1.86 -1.12 19.19
C ILE A 49 2.64 -1.81 18.09
N PHE A 50 1.98 -2.66 17.31
CA PHE A 50 2.63 -3.38 16.23
C PHE A 50 1.91 -3.13 14.91
N ILE A 51 2.62 -2.50 13.96
CA ILE A 51 2.10 -2.23 12.61
C ILE A 51 2.75 -3.23 11.65
N ARG A 52 1.97 -4.17 11.18
CA ARG A 52 2.44 -5.18 10.22
C ARG A 52 2.57 -4.58 8.82
N PRO A 53 3.40 -5.18 7.95
CA PRO A 53 3.56 -4.69 6.57
C PRO A 53 2.24 -4.60 5.79
N ASP A 54 1.32 -5.54 5.96
CA ASP A 54 0.02 -5.48 5.30
C ASP A 54 -0.83 -4.31 5.79
N MET A 55 -0.69 -3.95 7.07
CA MET A 55 -1.38 -2.79 7.62
C MET A 55 -0.85 -1.49 7.01
N VAL A 56 0.44 -1.43 6.70
CA VAL A 56 1.02 -0.27 6.00
C VAL A 56 0.31 -0.07 4.67
N ALA A 57 0.16 -1.14 3.88
CA ALA A 57 -0.51 -1.07 2.59
C ALA A 57 -1.97 -0.64 2.76
N ASP A 58 -2.67 -1.19 3.76
CA ASP A 58 -4.06 -0.81 4.06
C ASP A 58 -4.16 0.69 4.40
N MET A 59 -3.23 1.19 5.21
CA MET A 59 -3.21 2.60 5.60
C MET A 59 -2.92 3.51 4.40
N MET A 60 -2.04 3.08 3.50
CA MET A 60 -1.78 3.83 2.27
C MET A 60 -2.98 3.82 1.33
N GLU A 61 -3.74 2.74 1.31
CA GLU A 61 -5.00 2.69 0.57
C GLU A 61 -5.98 3.73 1.14
N LEU A 62 -6.12 3.78 2.46
CA LEU A 62 -6.97 4.76 3.12
C LEU A 62 -6.53 6.20 2.83
N PHE A 63 -5.21 6.43 2.77
CA PHE A 63 -4.66 7.73 2.39
C PHE A 63 -5.13 8.13 0.99
N LYS A 64 -5.08 7.21 0.04
CA LYS A 64 -5.55 7.49 -1.33
C LYS A 64 -7.06 7.71 -1.39
N ILE A 65 -7.82 6.97 -0.57
CA ILE A 65 -9.26 7.18 -0.47
C ILE A 65 -9.56 8.58 0.05
N ALA A 66 -8.82 9.03 1.07
CA ALA A 66 -8.99 10.38 1.61
C ALA A 66 -8.67 11.45 0.57
N ARG A 67 -7.60 11.26 -0.20
CA ARG A 67 -7.20 12.23 -1.24
C ARG A 67 -8.26 12.42 -2.30
N ARG A 68 -8.93 11.34 -2.72
CA ARG A 68 -9.91 11.45 -3.80
C ARG A 68 -11.20 12.13 -3.38
N GLN A 69 -11.37 12.43 -2.08
CA GLN A 69 -12.51 13.18 -1.58
C GLN A 69 -12.29 14.69 -1.65
N ASN A 70 -11.06 15.12 -1.89
CA ASN A 70 -10.68 16.52 -1.94
C ASN A 70 -10.13 16.88 -3.31
N GLY A 71 -10.36 18.11 -3.73
CA GLY A 71 -9.77 18.64 -4.95
C GLY A 71 -10.39 18.09 -6.22
N THR A 72 -9.62 18.12 -7.31
CA THR A 72 -10.05 17.71 -8.63
C THR A 72 -9.97 16.19 -8.77
N PHE A 73 -10.94 15.60 -9.47
CA PHE A 73 -10.95 14.17 -9.77
C PHE A 73 -9.64 13.75 -10.46
N ASN A 74 -9.07 12.64 -9.98
CA ASN A 74 -7.83 12.08 -10.53
C ASN A 74 -7.92 10.57 -10.51
N ASN A 75 -7.87 9.93 -11.67
CA ASN A 75 -7.89 8.48 -11.81
C ASN A 75 -6.75 7.80 -11.01
N ASP A 76 -5.61 8.47 -10.87
CA ASP A 76 -4.46 7.89 -10.21
C ASP A 76 -4.73 7.57 -8.73
N ASP A 77 -5.59 8.35 -8.06
CA ASP A 77 -5.94 8.06 -6.68
C ASP A 77 -6.68 6.71 -6.56
N TYR A 78 -7.52 6.39 -7.55
CA TYR A 78 -8.21 5.10 -7.57
C TYR A 78 -7.27 3.96 -7.95
N VAL A 79 -6.41 4.17 -8.94
CA VAL A 79 -5.42 3.18 -9.37
C VAL A 79 -4.45 2.87 -8.24
N ASP A 80 -3.96 3.89 -7.56
CA ASP A 80 -3.03 3.73 -6.45
C ASP A 80 -3.68 3.00 -5.28
N ALA A 81 -4.93 3.34 -4.95
CA ALA A 81 -5.66 2.65 -3.89
C ALA A 81 -5.85 1.17 -4.20
N ALA A 82 -6.22 0.85 -5.46
CA ALA A 82 -6.35 -0.54 -5.90
C ALA A 82 -5.02 -1.28 -5.81
N GLY A 83 -3.93 -0.61 -6.19
CA GLY A 83 -2.58 -1.18 -6.08
C GLY A 83 -2.21 -1.53 -4.65
N TYR A 84 -2.47 -0.63 -3.72
CA TYR A 84 -2.19 -0.90 -2.30
C TYR A 84 -3.05 -2.03 -1.76
N ALA A 85 -4.30 -2.14 -2.19
CA ALA A 85 -5.17 -3.26 -1.79
C ALA A 85 -4.57 -4.61 -2.24
N VAL A 86 -4.09 -4.67 -3.48
CA VAL A 86 -3.46 -5.88 -4.02
C VAL A 86 -2.15 -6.19 -3.29
N ILE A 87 -1.33 -5.18 -3.03
CA ILE A 87 -0.08 -5.35 -2.28
C ILE A 87 -0.36 -5.89 -0.87
N SER A 88 -1.37 -5.37 -0.19
CA SER A 88 -1.78 -5.87 1.12
C SER A 88 -2.12 -7.36 1.06
N ALA A 89 -2.90 -7.75 0.05
CA ALA A 89 -3.26 -9.16 -0.14
C ALA A 89 -2.05 -10.04 -0.40
N GLU A 90 -1.12 -9.59 -1.25
CA GLU A 90 0.12 -10.34 -1.52
C GLU A 90 0.93 -10.54 -0.25
N ILE A 91 1.09 -9.50 0.55
CA ILE A 91 1.86 -9.58 1.79
C ILE A 91 1.21 -10.55 2.78
N ARG A 92 -0.10 -10.48 2.93
CA ARG A 92 -0.82 -11.38 3.83
C ARG A 92 -0.73 -12.82 3.38
N ASP A 93 -0.83 -13.05 2.08
CA ASP A 93 -0.73 -14.39 1.51
C ASP A 93 0.64 -15.00 1.78
N LEU A 94 1.71 -14.22 1.64
CA LEU A 94 3.07 -14.66 1.97
C LEU A 94 3.19 -15.01 3.45
N SER A 95 2.59 -14.21 4.33
CA SER A 95 2.62 -14.46 5.77
C SER A 95 1.95 -15.78 6.14
N LEU A 96 0.84 -16.11 5.48
CA LEU A 96 0.12 -17.36 5.70
C LEU A 96 0.95 -18.57 5.27
N ILE A 97 1.72 -18.44 4.21
CA ILE A 97 2.59 -19.52 3.73
C ILE A 97 3.72 -19.82 4.72
N HIS A 98 4.18 -18.81 5.44
CA HIS A 98 5.32 -18.93 6.35
C HIS A 98 4.92 -19.15 7.81
N ILE A 99 3.66 -19.26 8.09
CA ILE A 99 3.16 -19.66 9.39
C ILE A 99 3.12 -21.18 9.48
#